data_910a2f94fa612b2fcd7605a4459b4b09
#
_entry.id   910a2f94fa612b2fcd7605a4459b4b09
#
_cell.length_a   1.000
_cell.length_b   1.000
_cell.length_c   1.000
_cell.angle_alpha   90.00
_cell.angle_beta   90.00
_cell.angle_gamma   90.00
#
_symmetry.space_group_name_H-M   'P 1'
#
loop_
_entity.id
_entity.type
_entity.pdbx_description
1 polymer ?
#
loop_
_entity_poly.entity_id
_entity_poly.type
_entity_poly.pdbx_seq_one_letter_code
_entity_poly.pdbx_strand_id
1 'polypeptide(L)'
;MPSAALHVVIDGGESWHCLHDRWSGGYNRQIAWESHLPFRTRNVALMSELDQEPDLPGQLHLREGRVDPLLDEDLPPVEPPSAGFIVQLFLVPGVIVMVVVGLWALFGKLASSETDWRELVVDLQSENTHRRDRGAHGLAQLLVADQHRGSAGERLARNPKIAQAMVGLFETELQKSSPKTEEVQHQVFLSRTLGLLEVHPTVIPALLKGIAADRDAEIRKSSLMSIALVASRTGEGEAKPSSPAGMTTLLAVPSLLDDLIETSEDETATIVHLATYALGLLPCDASREQLELLLKSGNSMTRVNAAIALTRQKSKAGLPTFRKRLKQAARDQDPEDAPGDTAEERRKNQGERNFEEFVVLKNTLQAVSDLNPELTAAERAEFIDLITPIAESYREPRIGIEAEQALQVLQAEK
;
A
#
# COMPACT_ATOMS: atom_id res chain seq x y z
N MET A 1 -7.98 8.53 -14.84
CA MET A 1 -8.46 7.14 -14.68
C MET A 1 -7.81 6.62 -13.41
N PRO A 2 -8.52 6.09 -12.42
CA PRO A 2 -7.90 5.57 -11.21
C PRO A 2 -7.11 4.30 -11.56
N SER A 3 -5.83 4.29 -11.27
CA SER A 3 -4.96 3.12 -11.37
C SER A 3 -5.42 2.10 -10.31
N ALA A 4 -5.86 0.94 -10.77
CA ALA A 4 -6.35 -0.11 -9.88
C ALA A 4 -5.17 -0.84 -9.23
N ALA A 5 -5.07 -0.74 -7.91
CA ALA A 5 -4.15 -1.57 -7.14
C ALA A 5 -4.52 -3.04 -7.29
N LEU A 6 -3.71 -3.80 -7.99
CA LEU A 6 -3.92 -5.23 -8.16
C LEU A 6 -3.26 -5.97 -7.00
N HIS A 7 -4.06 -6.75 -6.27
CA HIS A 7 -3.57 -7.59 -5.18
C HIS A 7 -3.05 -8.92 -5.73
N VAL A 8 -1.85 -9.32 -5.34
CA VAL A 8 -1.37 -10.68 -5.56
C VAL A 8 -1.92 -11.57 -4.45
N VAL A 9 -2.61 -12.64 -4.82
CA VAL A 9 -3.09 -13.64 -3.86
C VAL A 9 -1.93 -14.57 -3.53
N ILE A 10 -1.59 -14.66 -2.26
CA ILE A 10 -0.53 -15.50 -1.73
C ILE A 10 -1.17 -16.52 -0.80
N ASP A 11 -0.89 -17.80 -0.99
CA ASP A 11 -1.30 -18.88 -0.07
C ASP A 11 -0.77 -18.58 1.34
N GLY A 12 -1.66 -18.57 2.32
CA GLY A 12 -1.30 -18.38 3.73
C GLY A 12 -1.79 -17.10 4.41
N GLY A 13 -2.75 -16.37 3.82
CA GLY A 13 -3.44 -15.27 4.51
C GLY A 13 -2.66 -13.95 4.64
N GLU A 14 -1.48 -13.83 4.03
CA GLU A 14 -0.73 -12.57 3.95
C GLU A 14 -1.13 -11.79 2.70
N SER A 15 -2.07 -10.87 2.86
CA SER A 15 -2.37 -9.92 1.79
C SER A 15 -1.39 -8.76 1.85
N TRP A 16 -0.55 -8.65 0.84
CA TRP A 16 0.28 -7.46 0.63
C TRP A 16 -0.52 -6.42 -0.14
N HIS A 17 -0.90 -5.36 0.53
CA HIS A 17 -1.42 -4.18 -0.14
C HIS A 17 -0.28 -3.50 -0.89
N CYS A 18 -0.26 -3.59 -2.21
CA CYS A 18 0.50 -2.64 -3.01
C CYS A 18 -0.11 -1.26 -2.79
N LEU A 19 0.52 -0.44 -1.96
CA LEU A 19 0.20 0.96 -1.71
C LEU A 19 0.47 1.78 -2.98
N HIS A 20 -0.46 1.77 -3.92
CA HIS A 20 -0.41 2.69 -5.06
C HIS A 20 -1.72 3.43 -5.32
N ASP A 21 -2.68 3.46 -4.43
CA ASP A 21 -3.82 4.35 -4.58
C ASP A 21 -4.35 4.84 -3.23
N ARG A 22 -3.79 5.95 -2.74
CA ARG A 22 -4.51 6.95 -1.95
C ARG A 22 -3.66 8.15 -1.56
N TRP A 23 -3.20 8.90 -2.55
CA TRP A 23 -2.54 10.20 -2.31
C TRP A 23 -3.16 11.33 -3.13
N SER A 24 -4.47 11.52 -3.01
CA SER A 24 -5.11 12.79 -3.32
C SER A 24 -6.25 13.04 -2.35
N GLY A 25 -5.93 13.47 -1.15
CA GLY A 25 -6.91 13.80 -0.14
C GLY A 25 -6.28 13.75 1.23
N GLY A 26 -5.87 14.91 1.75
CA GLY A 26 -5.22 15.04 3.03
C GLY A 26 -5.94 14.32 4.16
N TYR A 27 -5.20 13.52 4.88
CA TYR A 27 -5.27 13.40 6.33
C TYR A 27 -4.08 12.55 6.82
N ASN A 28 -3.36 13.16 7.73
CA ASN A 28 -2.26 12.60 8.52
C ASN A 28 -2.66 11.24 9.13
N ARG A 29 -2.11 10.13 8.64
CA ARG A 29 -2.04 8.87 9.40
C ARG A 29 -0.61 8.37 9.36
N GLN A 30 0.01 8.42 10.52
CA GLN A 30 1.25 7.73 10.84
C GLN A 30 1.16 6.29 10.32
N ILE A 31 2.13 5.91 9.48
CA ILE A 31 2.34 4.52 9.11
C ILE A 31 2.93 3.83 10.34
N ALA A 32 2.04 3.24 11.15
CA ALA A 32 2.44 2.35 12.22
C ALA A 32 2.83 1.01 11.56
N TRP A 33 4.10 0.67 11.66
CA TRP A 33 4.65 -0.65 11.42
C TRP A 33 4.38 -1.49 12.67
N GLU A 34 3.12 -1.87 12.89
CA GLU A 34 2.80 -2.76 14.01
C GLU A 34 3.05 -4.21 13.58
N SER A 35 4.17 -4.74 14.04
CA SER A 35 4.36 -6.17 14.27
C SER A 35 3.29 -6.64 15.24
N HIS A 36 2.44 -7.58 14.83
CA HIS A 36 1.46 -8.21 15.71
C HIS A 36 2.15 -9.00 16.83
N LEU A 37 2.27 -8.36 17.99
CA LEU A 37 2.37 -9.05 19.26
C LEU A 37 0.97 -9.07 19.89
N PRO A 38 0.53 -10.17 20.51
CA PRO A 38 -0.82 -10.27 21.08
C PRO A 38 -0.90 -9.46 22.36
N PHE A 39 -1.42 -8.23 22.29
CA PHE A 39 -1.81 -7.47 23.46
C PHE A 39 -3.31 -7.63 23.74
N ARG A 40 -3.54 -8.26 24.86
CA ARG A 40 -4.76 -8.49 25.60
C ARG A 40 -5.60 -7.19 25.67
N THR A 41 -6.74 -7.18 25.00
CA THR A 41 -7.77 -6.15 25.15
C THR A 41 -8.34 -6.17 26.56
N ARG A 42 -8.14 -5.09 27.30
CA ARG A 42 -8.87 -4.78 28.51
C ARG A 42 -9.69 -3.53 28.27
N ASN A 43 -10.99 -3.73 28.25
CA ASN A 43 -12.10 -2.79 28.39
C ASN A 43 -11.75 -1.30 28.53
N VAL A 44 -12.19 -0.49 27.56
CA VAL A 44 -12.69 0.88 27.80
C VAL A 44 -14.06 1.00 27.12
N ALA A 45 -15.07 0.51 27.83
CA ALA A 45 -16.44 0.96 27.67
C ALA A 45 -16.63 2.00 28.77
N LEU A 46 -16.64 3.28 28.41
CA LEU A 46 -17.16 4.39 29.23
C LEU A 46 -16.85 5.70 28.49
N MET A 47 -17.78 6.14 27.68
CA MET A 47 -18.11 7.55 27.37
C MET A 47 -19.08 7.62 26.18
N SER A 48 -20.30 7.19 26.42
CA SER A 48 -21.46 7.55 25.58
C SER A 48 -22.68 7.76 26.45
N GLU A 49 -22.55 8.70 27.41
CA GLU A 49 -23.66 9.20 28.20
C GLU A 49 -23.36 10.65 28.57
N LEU A 50 -23.63 11.57 27.69
CA LEU A 50 -23.78 13.01 27.97
C LEU A 50 -24.38 13.72 26.77
N ASP A 51 -25.59 13.31 26.37
CA ASP A 51 -26.53 14.13 25.58
C ASP A 51 -27.93 13.82 26.08
N GLN A 52 -28.22 14.29 27.32
CA GLN A 52 -29.58 14.48 27.77
C GLN A 52 -29.72 15.94 28.14
N GLU A 53 -30.40 16.70 27.31
CA GLU A 53 -30.97 17.98 27.65
C GLU A 53 -31.99 17.77 28.77
N PRO A 54 -31.97 18.55 29.88
CA PRO A 54 -33.03 18.53 30.87
C PRO A 54 -34.22 19.37 30.38
N ASP A 55 -35.37 18.72 30.27
CA ASP A 55 -36.68 19.36 30.17
C ASP A 55 -36.87 20.36 31.33
N LEU A 56 -37.09 21.61 31.02
CA LEU A 56 -37.54 22.65 31.92
C LEU A 56 -39.06 22.74 31.88
N PRO A 57 -39.79 22.45 32.96
CA PRO A 57 -41.19 22.81 33.08
C PRO A 57 -41.33 24.19 33.72
N GLY A 58 -42.13 25.05 33.18
CA GLY A 58 -42.60 26.21 33.92
C GLY A 58 -42.81 27.47 33.09
N GLN A 59 -43.97 27.57 32.50
CA GLN A 59 -44.54 28.85 32.07
C GLN A 59 -44.62 29.82 33.22
N LEU A 60 -43.85 30.88 33.24
CA LEU A 60 -44.01 32.01 34.13
C LEU A 60 -44.93 33.04 33.47
N HIS A 61 -46.11 33.15 34.05
CA HIS A 61 -47.06 34.22 33.75
C HIS A 61 -46.40 35.57 33.97
N LEU A 62 -46.42 36.40 32.94
CA LEU A 62 -46.13 37.83 33.02
C LEU A 62 -47.21 38.49 33.88
N ARG A 63 -46.79 38.83 35.10
CA ARG A 63 -47.58 39.70 35.99
C ARG A 63 -47.12 41.13 35.71
N GLU A 64 -47.98 41.93 35.09
CA GLU A 64 -47.79 43.37 35.02
C GLU A 64 -47.67 43.93 36.42
N GLY A 65 -46.48 44.31 36.83
CA GLY A 65 -46.13 44.98 38.09
C GLY A 65 -45.65 46.37 37.79
N ARG A 66 -46.51 47.29 38.16
CA ARG A 66 -46.36 48.71 38.42
C ARG A 66 -44.90 49.15 38.54
N VAL A 67 -44.47 50.02 37.64
CA VAL A 67 -43.20 50.75 37.70
C VAL A 67 -43.33 51.79 38.81
N ASP A 68 -42.66 51.62 39.92
CA ASP A 68 -42.40 52.67 40.91
C ASP A 68 -41.22 53.53 40.42
N PRO A 69 -41.43 54.85 40.26
CA PRO A 69 -40.36 55.75 39.89
C PRO A 69 -39.64 56.25 41.13
N LEU A 70 -38.81 55.47 41.75
CA LEU A 70 -37.91 55.93 42.81
C LEU A 70 -36.57 55.20 42.75
N LEU A 71 -35.59 56.04 42.65
CA LEU A 71 -34.14 55.88 42.88
C LEU A 71 -33.33 55.95 41.59
N ASP A 72 -33.10 57.20 41.18
CA ASP A 72 -31.82 57.57 40.56
C ASP A 72 -30.73 57.30 41.64
N GLU A 73 -30.29 56.03 41.78
CA GLU A 73 -29.04 55.75 42.46
C GLU A 73 -27.94 56.25 41.52
N ASP A 74 -27.29 57.33 41.89
CA ASP A 74 -26.07 57.85 41.28
C ASP A 74 -25.06 56.69 41.24
N LEU A 75 -25.04 55.99 40.09
CA LEU A 75 -24.00 55.04 39.81
C LEU A 75 -22.67 55.79 39.85
N PRO A 76 -21.68 55.33 40.63
CA PRO A 76 -20.42 56.00 40.70
C PRO A 76 -19.83 56.12 39.28
N PRO A 77 -19.27 57.30 38.89
CA PRO A 77 -18.74 57.51 37.55
C PRO A 77 -17.71 56.42 37.25
N VAL A 78 -17.98 55.66 36.16
CA VAL A 78 -17.05 54.64 35.69
C VAL A 78 -15.81 55.35 35.19
N GLU A 79 -14.73 55.33 35.98
CA GLU A 79 -13.46 55.87 35.57
C GLU A 79 -12.96 55.09 34.33
N PRO A 80 -12.64 55.77 33.23
CA PRO A 80 -12.12 55.09 32.05
C PRO A 80 -10.82 54.35 32.39
N PRO A 81 -10.63 53.10 31.95
CA PRO A 81 -9.44 52.32 32.26
C PRO A 81 -8.20 53.10 31.86
N SER A 82 -7.20 53.13 32.78
CA SER A 82 -5.95 53.86 32.55
C SER A 82 -5.28 53.34 31.26
N ALA A 83 -4.62 54.26 30.52
CA ALA A 83 -3.88 53.89 29.29
C ALA A 83 -2.87 52.75 29.54
N GLY A 84 -2.30 52.68 30.79
CA GLY A 84 -1.42 51.59 31.19
C GLY A 84 -2.14 50.22 31.25
N PHE A 85 -3.39 50.21 31.76
CA PHE A 85 -4.19 48.97 31.80
C PHE A 85 -4.53 48.45 30.39
N ILE A 86 -4.85 49.35 29.45
CA ILE A 86 -5.14 49.01 28.07
C ILE A 86 -3.88 48.42 27.40
N VAL A 87 -2.71 49.04 27.59
CA VAL A 87 -1.43 48.54 27.07
C VAL A 87 -1.11 47.16 27.65
N GLN A 88 -1.29 46.97 28.95
CA GLN A 88 -1.03 45.70 29.59
C GLN A 88 -1.98 44.59 29.11
N LEU A 89 -3.25 44.89 28.82
CA LEU A 89 -4.23 43.99 28.31
C LEU A 89 -3.86 43.38 26.94
N PHE A 90 -3.17 44.13 26.10
CA PHE A 90 -2.72 43.69 24.78
C PHE A 90 -1.24 43.23 24.78
N LEU A 91 -0.40 43.83 25.59
CA LEU A 91 1.04 43.54 25.60
C LEU A 91 1.31 42.15 26.19
N VAL A 92 0.64 41.78 27.27
CA VAL A 92 0.84 40.46 27.92
C VAL A 92 0.42 39.29 27.02
N PRO A 93 -0.80 39.25 26.40
CA PRO A 93 -1.16 38.23 25.44
C PRO A 93 -0.24 38.26 24.20
N GLY A 94 0.15 39.45 23.73
CA GLY A 94 1.06 39.60 22.58
C GLY A 94 2.44 38.96 22.83
N VAL A 95 3.00 39.17 24.03
CA VAL A 95 4.26 38.53 24.44
C VAL A 95 4.12 37.01 24.53
N ILE A 96 3.04 36.53 25.11
CA ILE A 96 2.79 35.08 25.21
C ILE A 96 2.70 34.44 23.81
N VAL A 97 1.93 35.05 22.89
CA VAL A 97 1.84 34.59 21.50
C VAL A 97 3.20 34.61 20.80
N MET A 98 3.97 35.67 20.99
CA MET A 98 5.31 35.80 20.40
C MET A 98 6.28 34.75 20.93
N VAL A 99 6.23 34.41 22.23
CA VAL A 99 7.02 33.32 22.82
C VAL A 99 6.58 31.95 22.25
N VAL A 100 5.28 31.68 22.16
CA VAL A 100 4.77 30.43 21.59
C VAL A 100 5.16 30.29 20.12
N VAL A 101 4.98 31.34 19.33
CA VAL A 101 5.37 31.34 17.90
C VAL A 101 6.89 31.22 17.76
N GLY A 102 7.66 31.90 18.61
CA GLY A 102 9.12 31.79 18.64
C GLY A 102 9.60 30.38 18.99
N LEU A 103 8.99 29.75 19.99
CA LEU A 103 9.27 28.37 20.34
C LEU A 103 8.87 27.43 19.18
N TRP A 104 7.69 27.63 18.59
CA TRP A 104 7.25 26.82 17.44
C TRP A 104 8.20 26.97 16.23
N ALA A 105 8.63 28.19 15.90
CA ALA A 105 9.61 28.45 14.86
C ALA A 105 10.99 27.84 15.16
N LEU A 106 11.42 27.90 16.44
CA LEU A 106 12.67 27.30 16.90
C LEU A 106 12.60 25.75 16.79
N PHE A 107 11.53 25.13 17.27
CA PHE A 107 11.32 23.69 17.14
C PHE A 107 11.12 23.27 15.69
N GLY A 108 10.40 24.05 14.89
CA GLY A 108 10.28 23.83 13.44
C GLY A 108 11.64 23.83 12.74
N LYS A 109 12.52 24.76 13.08
CA LYS A 109 13.89 24.81 12.52
C LYS A 109 14.79 23.68 13.03
N LEU A 110 14.65 23.26 14.29
CA LEU A 110 15.36 22.10 14.86
C LEU A 110 14.84 20.77 14.28
N ALA A 111 13.53 20.66 14.04
CA ALA A 111 12.91 19.47 13.43
C ALA A 111 13.17 19.38 11.93
N SER A 112 13.42 20.51 11.27
CA SER A 112 13.78 20.59 9.84
C SER A 112 15.30 20.56 9.60
N SER A 113 16.11 20.06 10.54
CA SER A 113 17.49 19.68 10.21
C SER A 113 17.39 18.58 9.16
N GLU A 114 17.51 18.96 7.88
CA GLU A 114 17.54 18.02 6.77
C GLU A 114 18.65 17.02 7.07
N THR A 115 18.27 15.78 7.37
CA THR A 115 19.24 14.71 7.59
C THR A 115 20.01 14.54 6.28
N ASP A 116 21.31 14.86 6.29
CA ASP A 116 22.13 14.74 5.09
C ASP A 116 22.29 13.26 4.75
N TRP A 117 21.79 12.86 3.58
CA TRP A 117 21.93 11.50 3.09
C TRP A 117 23.38 11.01 3.03
N ARG A 118 24.34 11.96 2.91
CA ARG A 118 25.79 11.63 2.88
C ARG A 118 26.28 11.10 4.21
N GLU A 119 25.80 11.64 5.32
CA GLU A 119 26.11 11.13 6.66
C GLU A 119 25.52 9.75 6.86
N LEU A 120 24.28 9.52 6.39
CA LEU A 120 23.65 8.22 6.45
C LEU A 120 24.38 7.16 5.61
N VAL A 121 24.91 7.54 4.44
CA VAL A 121 25.76 6.65 3.63
C VAL A 121 27.06 6.29 4.35
N VAL A 122 27.68 7.24 5.06
CA VAL A 122 28.86 6.97 5.90
C VAL A 122 28.50 6.04 7.07
N ASP A 123 27.34 6.24 7.69
CA ASP A 123 26.85 5.36 8.75
C ASP A 123 26.62 3.92 8.25
N LEU A 124 26.12 3.72 7.02
CA LEU A 124 25.98 2.39 6.39
C LEU A 124 27.31 1.64 6.25
N GLN A 125 28.40 2.35 6.04
CA GLN A 125 29.74 1.78 5.87
C GLN A 125 30.47 1.56 7.20
N SER A 126 29.84 1.90 8.33
CA SER A 126 30.43 1.76 9.66
C SER A 126 30.57 0.28 10.05
N GLU A 127 31.65 -0.07 10.75
CA GLU A 127 31.80 -1.39 11.38
C GLU A 127 30.80 -1.63 12.52
N ASN A 128 30.27 -0.56 13.11
CA ASN A 128 29.29 -0.63 14.20
C ASN A 128 27.88 -0.92 13.65
N THR A 129 27.34 -2.09 14.03
CA THR A 129 26.01 -2.55 13.60
C THR A 129 24.89 -1.53 13.89
N HIS A 130 24.87 -0.93 15.09
CA HIS A 130 23.86 0.06 15.44
C HIS A 130 23.91 1.33 14.57
N ARG A 131 25.11 1.73 14.12
CA ARG A 131 25.26 2.83 13.18
C ARG A 131 24.78 2.45 11.79
N ARG A 132 25.13 1.25 11.31
CA ARG A 132 24.64 0.74 10.02
C ARG A 132 23.11 0.68 9.98
N ASP A 133 22.50 0.11 11.02
CA ASP A 133 21.04 -0.03 11.10
C ASP A 133 20.36 1.34 11.13
N ARG A 134 20.89 2.29 11.91
CA ARG A 134 20.38 3.67 11.92
C ARG A 134 20.53 4.36 10.57
N GLY A 135 21.66 4.18 9.90
CA GLY A 135 21.92 4.70 8.55
C GLY A 135 20.93 4.13 7.54
N ALA A 136 20.68 2.81 7.57
CA ALA A 136 19.72 2.13 6.69
C ALA A 136 18.29 2.63 6.90
N HIS A 137 17.84 2.72 8.16
CA HIS A 137 16.51 3.23 8.48
C HIS A 137 16.35 4.72 8.12
N GLY A 138 17.37 5.52 8.41
CA GLY A 138 17.39 6.95 8.05
C GLY A 138 17.29 7.15 6.54
N LEU A 139 18.05 6.38 5.74
CA LEU A 139 17.98 6.44 4.28
C LEU A 139 16.62 5.97 3.75
N ALA A 140 16.05 4.89 4.28
CA ALA A 140 14.72 4.45 3.87
C ALA A 140 13.66 5.53 4.11
N GLN A 141 13.67 6.18 5.28
CA GLN A 141 12.76 7.28 5.60
C GLN A 141 12.99 8.49 4.68
N LEU A 142 14.23 8.81 4.42
CA LEU A 142 14.58 9.94 3.55
C LEU A 142 14.16 9.70 2.10
N LEU A 143 14.35 8.48 1.57
CA LEU A 143 13.90 8.08 0.23
C LEU A 143 12.37 8.19 0.09
N VAL A 144 11.62 7.73 1.09
CA VAL A 144 10.16 7.84 1.12
C VAL A 144 9.74 9.31 1.19
N ALA A 145 10.37 10.12 2.06
CA ALA A 145 10.09 11.54 2.18
C ALA A 145 10.40 12.31 0.89
N ASP A 146 11.51 11.99 0.22
CA ASP A 146 11.90 12.61 -1.05
C ASP A 146 10.91 12.24 -2.17
N GLN A 147 10.47 11.01 -2.22
CA GLN A 147 9.44 10.55 -3.16
C GLN A 147 8.12 11.31 -2.97
N HIS A 148 7.71 11.57 -1.72
CA HIS A 148 6.52 12.36 -1.42
C HIS A 148 6.64 13.84 -1.81
N ARG A 149 7.84 14.40 -1.82
CA ARG A 149 8.09 15.75 -2.33
C ARG A 149 7.96 15.85 -3.86
N GLY A 150 7.93 14.72 -4.56
CA GLY A 150 7.76 14.66 -6.02
C GLY A 150 8.78 15.49 -6.79
N SER A 151 8.34 16.46 -7.59
CA SER A 151 9.22 17.30 -8.39
C SER A 151 10.08 18.26 -7.56
N ALA A 152 9.72 18.55 -6.31
CA ALA A 152 10.47 19.40 -5.38
C ALA A 152 11.54 18.61 -4.60
N GLY A 153 11.56 17.28 -4.70
CA GLY A 153 12.55 16.41 -4.08
C GLY A 153 13.89 16.40 -4.81
N GLU A 154 14.91 15.90 -4.13
CA GLU A 154 16.28 15.77 -4.67
C GLU A 154 16.44 14.57 -5.61
N ARG A 155 15.39 13.76 -5.80
CA ARG A 155 15.39 12.51 -6.57
C ARG A 155 16.44 11.52 -6.06
N LEU A 156 16.50 11.37 -4.75
CA LEU A 156 17.48 10.51 -4.06
C LEU A 156 17.40 9.04 -4.49
N ALA A 157 16.23 8.58 -4.90
CA ALA A 157 16.04 7.24 -5.48
C ALA A 157 16.93 6.96 -6.71
N ARG A 158 17.39 8.02 -7.41
CA ARG A 158 18.29 7.93 -8.57
C ARG A 158 19.75 8.11 -8.24
N ASN A 159 20.09 8.30 -6.96
CA ASN A 159 21.46 8.56 -6.55
C ASN A 159 22.29 7.26 -6.54
N PRO A 160 23.32 7.15 -7.42
CA PRO A 160 24.11 5.92 -7.52
C PRO A 160 24.94 5.64 -6.26
N LYS A 161 25.32 6.64 -5.48
CA LYS A 161 26.08 6.46 -4.23
C LYS A 161 25.21 5.81 -3.15
N ILE A 162 23.94 6.22 -3.05
CA ILE A 162 22.97 5.60 -2.15
C ILE A 162 22.73 4.16 -2.58
N ALA A 163 22.50 3.92 -3.88
CA ALA A 163 22.26 2.58 -4.40
C ALA A 163 23.46 1.65 -4.13
N GLN A 164 24.68 2.09 -4.41
CA GLN A 164 25.89 1.29 -4.16
C GLN A 164 26.09 0.98 -2.67
N ALA A 165 25.87 1.94 -1.77
CA ALA A 165 26.02 1.73 -0.34
C ALA A 165 24.97 0.75 0.20
N MET A 166 23.71 0.89 -0.21
CA MET A 166 22.63 -0.01 0.20
C MET A 166 22.81 -1.43 -0.36
N VAL A 167 23.22 -1.57 -1.62
CA VAL A 167 23.55 -2.85 -2.24
C VAL A 167 24.71 -3.50 -1.51
N GLY A 168 25.80 -2.77 -1.23
CA GLY A 168 26.96 -3.32 -0.50
C GLY A 168 26.57 -3.85 0.87
N LEU A 169 25.72 -3.14 1.61
CA LEU A 169 25.21 -3.62 2.90
C LEU A 169 24.35 -4.87 2.73
N PHE A 170 23.40 -4.87 1.80
CA PHE A 170 22.53 -6.03 1.55
C PHE A 170 23.33 -7.27 1.17
N GLU A 171 24.31 -7.15 0.25
CA GLU A 171 25.16 -8.26 -0.16
C GLU A 171 26.02 -8.79 1.01
N THR A 172 26.52 -7.90 1.87
CA THR A 172 27.26 -8.28 3.08
C THR A 172 26.36 -9.08 4.04
N GLU A 173 25.13 -8.64 4.24
CA GLU A 173 24.17 -9.35 5.08
C GLU A 173 23.77 -10.71 4.48
N LEU A 174 23.64 -10.83 3.16
CA LEU A 174 23.35 -12.10 2.48
C LEU A 174 24.48 -13.14 2.57
N GLN A 175 25.73 -12.74 2.89
CA GLN A 175 26.86 -13.66 3.07
C GLN A 175 26.80 -14.42 4.39
N LYS A 176 25.96 -14.03 5.33
CA LYS A 176 25.82 -14.71 6.62
C LYS A 176 25.22 -16.09 6.42
N SER A 177 25.96 -17.11 6.84
CA SER A 177 25.52 -18.50 6.82
C SER A 177 24.56 -18.74 7.97
N SER A 178 23.36 -19.29 7.70
CA SER A 178 22.33 -19.60 8.70
C SER A 178 21.92 -18.37 9.54
N PRO A 179 21.31 -17.34 8.90
CA PRO A 179 20.94 -16.12 9.59
C PRO A 179 19.89 -16.39 10.67
N LYS A 180 20.00 -15.68 11.81
CA LYS A 180 18.99 -15.68 12.86
C LYS A 180 17.76 -14.91 12.37
N THR A 181 16.61 -15.11 13.03
CA THR A 181 15.37 -14.42 12.68
C THR A 181 15.52 -12.90 12.56
N GLU A 182 16.27 -12.26 13.46
CA GLU A 182 16.54 -10.81 13.40
C GLU A 182 17.37 -10.42 12.16
N GLU A 183 18.33 -11.26 11.78
CA GLU A 183 19.15 -11.04 10.58
C GLU A 183 18.33 -11.22 9.31
N VAL A 184 17.42 -12.20 9.27
CA VAL A 184 16.44 -12.37 8.18
C VAL A 184 15.57 -11.13 8.05
N GLN A 185 15.00 -10.61 9.17
CA GLN A 185 14.21 -9.40 9.16
C GLN A 185 14.99 -8.17 8.68
N HIS A 186 16.26 -8.07 9.04
CA HIS A 186 17.14 -7.03 8.54
C HIS A 186 17.37 -7.14 7.02
N GLN A 187 17.64 -8.35 6.51
CA GLN A 187 17.79 -8.61 5.07
C GLN A 187 16.50 -8.31 4.29
N VAL A 188 15.34 -8.67 4.85
CA VAL A 188 14.01 -8.31 4.31
C VAL A 188 13.83 -6.79 4.26
N PHE A 189 14.19 -6.07 5.32
CA PHE A 189 14.13 -4.60 5.35
C PHE A 189 15.03 -3.98 4.27
N LEU A 190 16.26 -4.45 4.13
CA LEU A 190 17.19 -3.96 3.12
C LEU A 190 16.71 -4.23 1.70
N SER A 191 16.19 -5.43 1.42
CA SER A 191 15.63 -5.75 0.09
C SER A 191 14.45 -4.84 -0.27
N ARG A 192 13.56 -4.53 0.71
CA ARG A 192 12.45 -3.58 0.51
C ARG A 192 12.94 -2.16 0.25
N THR A 193 13.98 -1.73 0.96
CA THR A 193 14.58 -0.41 0.77
C THR A 193 15.25 -0.30 -0.61
N LEU A 194 15.92 -1.37 -1.08
CA LEU A 194 16.44 -1.43 -2.45
C LEU A 194 15.33 -1.26 -3.50
N GLY A 195 14.15 -1.84 -3.24
CA GLY A 195 12.97 -1.65 -4.07
C GLY A 195 12.53 -0.19 -4.21
N LEU A 196 12.94 0.75 -3.35
CA LEU A 196 12.65 2.18 -3.49
C LEU A 196 13.58 2.91 -4.48
N LEU A 197 14.67 2.27 -4.90
CA LEU A 197 15.69 2.89 -5.74
C LEU A 197 15.42 2.69 -7.24
N GLU A 198 15.83 3.68 -8.06
CA GLU A 198 15.63 3.69 -9.51
C GLU A 198 16.95 3.47 -10.29
N VAL A 199 17.99 2.96 -9.64
CA VAL A 199 19.29 2.66 -10.26
C VAL A 199 19.32 1.18 -10.64
N HIS A 200 18.55 0.80 -11.67
CA HIS A 200 18.27 -0.57 -12.08
C HIS A 200 19.53 -1.43 -12.26
N PRO A 201 20.58 -0.99 -12.99
CA PRO A 201 21.79 -1.80 -13.22
C PRO A 201 22.54 -2.16 -11.93
N THR A 202 22.34 -1.40 -10.84
CA THR A 202 23.01 -1.64 -9.56
C THR A 202 22.12 -2.45 -8.62
N VAL A 203 20.83 -2.14 -8.58
CA VAL A 203 19.88 -2.67 -7.59
C VAL A 203 19.38 -4.06 -7.98
N ILE A 204 19.01 -4.27 -9.25
CA ILE A 204 18.39 -5.53 -9.68
C ILE A 204 19.34 -6.72 -9.51
N PRO A 205 20.63 -6.68 -9.88
CA PRO A 205 21.54 -7.82 -9.64
C PRO A 205 21.65 -8.21 -8.16
N ALA A 206 21.55 -7.25 -7.23
CA ALA A 206 21.57 -7.55 -5.80
C ALA A 206 20.25 -8.23 -5.36
N LEU A 207 19.09 -7.74 -5.84
CA LEU A 207 17.80 -8.36 -5.55
C LEU A 207 17.71 -9.79 -6.13
N LEU A 208 18.30 -10.05 -7.31
CA LEU A 208 18.37 -11.40 -7.89
C LEU A 208 19.15 -12.38 -6.98
N LYS A 209 20.21 -11.92 -6.30
CA LYS A 209 20.88 -12.74 -5.27
C LYS A 209 19.96 -13.06 -4.08
N GLY A 210 18.99 -12.19 -3.80
CA GLY A 210 18.00 -12.39 -2.76
C GLY A 210 16.89 -13.37 -3.11
N ILE A 211 16.62 -13.64 -4.40
CA ILE A 211 15.62 -14.64 -4.81
C ILE A 211 16.17 -16.04 -4.98
N ALA A 212 17.49 -16.24 -4.88
CA ALA A 212 18.14 -17.53 -5.08
C ALA A 212 17.53 -18.62 -4.17
N ALA A 213 17.45 -19.87 -4.68
CA ALA A 213 16.72 -20.96 -4.05
C ALA A 213 17.26 -21.35 -2.66
N ASP A 214 18.55 -21.06 -2.37
CA ASP A 214 19.21 -21.32 -1.09
C ASP A 214 18.90 -20.26 0.00
N ARG A 215 18.13 -19.20 -0.34
CA ARG A 215 17.79 -18.13 0.59
C ARG A 215 16.53 -18.45 1.38
N ASP A 216 16.42 -17.80 2.54
CA ASP A 216 15.20 -17.84 3.34
C ASP A 216 13.97 -17.35 2.54
N ALA A 217 12.83 -18.02 2.74
CA ALA A 217 11.62 -17.73 1.97
C ALA A 217 11.15 -16.26 2.10
N GLU A 218 11.34 -15.63 3.27
CA GLU A 218 10.94 -14.23 3.48
C GLU A 218 11.83 -13.26 2.70
N ILE A 219 13.13 -13.56 2.60
CA ILE A 219 14.07 -12.77 1.80
C ILE A 219 13.71 -12.89 0.32
N ARG A 220 13.44 -14.12 -0.15
CA ARG A 220 13.02 -14.39 -1.53
C ARG A 220 11.75 -13.65 -1.90
N LYS A 221 10.70 -13.76 -1.06
CA LYS A 221 9.44 -13.01 -1.24
C LYS A 221 9.68 -11.51 -1.31
N SER A 222 10.43 -10.97 -0.35
CA SER A 222 10.70 -9.53 -0.26
C SER A 222 11.49 -9.02 -1.47
N SER A 223 12.47 -9.78 -1.94
CA SER A 223 13.27 -9.43 -3.12
C SER A 223 12.44 -9.46 -4.41
N LEU A 224 11.57 -10.47 -4.60
CA LEU A 224 10.62 -10.53 -5.70
C LEU A 224 9.64 -9.35 -5.71
N MET A 225 9.10 -9.00 -4.53
CA MET A 225 8.24 -7.83 -4.40
C MET A 225 8.98 -6.53 -4.74
N SER A 226 10.24 -6.42 -4.36
CA SER A 226 11.06 -5.25 -4.68
C SER A 226 11.39 -5.15 -6.17
N ILE A 227 11.67 -6.27 -6.83
CA ILE A 227 11.81 -6.33 -8.30
C ILE A 227 10.50 -5.90 -8.98
N ALA A 228 9.37 -6.43 -8.52
CA ALA A 228 8.06 -6.06 -9.04
C ALA A 228 7.75 -4.56 -8.82
N LEU A 229 8.10 -4.01 -7.66
CA LEU A 229 7.93 -2.58 -7.36
C LEU A 229 8.78 -1.70 -8.29
N VAL A 230 10.02 -2.09 -8.56
CA VAL A 230 10.89 -1.40 -9.53
C VAL A 230 10.26 -1.47 -10.93
N ALA A 231 9.81 -2.65 -11.35
CA ALA A 231 9.21 -2.85 -12.67
C ALA A 231 7.91 -2.05 -12.85
N SER A 232 7.03 -2.02 -11.85
CA SER A 232 5.76 -1.27 -11.89
C SER A 232 6.00 0.23 -12.05
N ARG A 233 6.93 0.80 -11.27
CA ARG A 233 7.27 2.23 -11.37
C ARG A 233 7.95 2.60 -12.69
N THR A 234 8.64 1.66 -13.29
CA THR A 234 9.27 1.86 -14.62
C THR A 234 8.21 1.88 -15.72
N GLY A 235 7.09 1.16 -15.53
CA GLY A 235 5.96 1.09 -16.47
C GLY A 235 4.94 2.22 -16.34
N GLU A 236 4.80 2.84 -15.15
CA GLU A 236 3.76 3.84 -14.84
C GLU A 236 4.38 5.16 -14.39
N GLY A 237 4.76 6.03 -15.31
CA GLY A 237 5.13 7.40 -14.97
C GLY A 237 3.92 8.32 -15.00
N GLU A 238 3.50 8.93 -13.89
CA GLU A 238 2.60 10.07 -13.91
C GLU A 238 3.18 11.17 -14.82
N ALA A 239 2.38 11.66 -15.75
CA ALA A 239 2.57 12.83 -16.61
C ALA A 239 3.57 12.74 -17.79
N LYS A 240 4.21 11.62 -18.07
CA LYS A 240 4.75 11.31 -19.43
C LYS A 240 4.65 9.81 -19.64
N PRO A 241 4.30 9.34 -20.88
CA PRO A 241 4.35 7.93 -21.14
C PRO A 241 5.71 7.42 -20.67
N SER A 242 5.69 6.41 -19.81
CA SER A 242 6.87 5.72 -19.28
C SER A 242 7.97 5.77 -20.30
N SER A 243 9.11 6.39 -19.95
CA SER A 243 10.17 6.51 -20.93
C SER A 243 10.50 5.09 -21.43
N PRO A 244 10.34 4.77 -22.71
CA PRO A 244 10.73 3.47 -23.23
C PRO A 244 12.15 3.09 -22.82
N ALA A 245 12.98 4.09 -22.55
CA ALA A 245 14.34 3.97 -22.05
C ALA A 245 14.42 3.32 -20.66
N GLY A 246 13.48 3.56 -19.74
CA GLY A 246 13.51 2.97 -18.40
C GLY A 246 13.26 1.46 -18.44
N MET A 247 12.21 1.02 -19.14
CA MET A 247 11.90 -0.40 -19.29
C MET A 247 12.99 -1.12 -20.12
N THR A 248 13.51 -0.51 -21.16
CA THR A 248 14.63 -1.04 -21.94
C THR A 248 15.88 -1.24 -21.06
N THR A 249 16.17 -0.28 -20.17
CA THR A 249 17.31 -0.39 -19.24
C THR A 249 17.07 -1.51 -18.23
N LEU A 250 15.84 -1.67 -17.74
CA LEU A 250 15.48 -2.74 -16.80
C LEU A 250 15.61 -4.12 -17.46
N LEU A 251 15.04 -4.29 -18.65
CA LEU A 251 15.10 -5.55 -19.41
C LEU A 251 16.53 -5.90 -19.90
N ALA A 252 17.42 -4.90 -19.99
CA ALA A 252 18.82 -5.12 -20.33
C ALA A 252 19.69 -5.59 -19.14
N VAL A 253 19.12 -5.67 -17.92
CA VAL A 253 19.85 -6.20 -16.75
C VAL A 253 20.08 -7.70 -16.96
N PRO A 254 21.35 -8.16 -16.92
CA PRO A 254 21.66 -9.58 -17.12
C PRO A 254 20.90 -10.47 -16.13
N SER A 255 20.50 -11.64 -16.59
CA SER A 255 19.80 -12.70 -15.84
C SER A 255 18.43 -12.32 -15.27
N LEU A 256 17.95 -11.07 -15.38
CA LEU A 256 16.66 -10.68 -14.78
C LEU A 256 15.50 -11.59 -15.24
N LEU A 257 15.39 -11.78 -16.56
CA LEU A 257 14.31 -12.61 -17.11
C LEU A 257 14.55 -14.08 -16.84
N ASP A 258 15.78 -14.56 -17.00
CA ASP A 258 16.12 -15.97 -16.80
C ASP A 258 15.88 -16.38 -15.34
N ASP A 259 16.34 -15.59 -14.37
CA ASP A 259 16.15 -15.85 -12.94
C ASP A 259 14.66 -15.78 -12.52
N LEU A 260 13.87 -14.84 -13.09
CA LEU A 260 12.43 -14.78 -12.82
C LEU A 260 11.65 -15.94 -13.47
N ILE A 261 12.04 -16.38 -14.67
CA ILE A 261 11.47 -17.55 -15.33
C ILE A 261 11.74 -18.79 -14.50
N GLU A 262 12.99 -19.03 -14.09
CA GLU A 262 13.35 -20.13 -13.20
C GLU A 262 12.57 -20.08 -11.88
N THR A 263 12.50 -18.90 -11.25
CA THR A 263 11.77 -18.71 -10.00
C THR A 263 10.26 -18.93 -10.16
N SER A 264 9.69 -18.72 -11.35
CA SER A 264 8.27 -18.97 -11.62
C SER A 264 7.91 -20.46 -11.69
N GLU A 265 8.91 -21.35 -11.68
CA GLU A 265 8.80 -22.81 -11.65
C GLU A 265 9.16 -23.42 -10.28
N ASP A 266 9.33 -22.57 -9.25
CA ASP A 266 9.67 -22.98 -7.88
C ASP A 266 8.62 -23.92 -7.27
N GLU A 267 9.03 -24.72 -6.29
CA GLU A 267 8.14 -25.61 -5.54
C GLU A 267 7.19 -24.85 -4.61
N THR A 268 7.59 -23.65 -4.17
CA THR A 268 6.81 -22.81 -3.24
C THR A 268 5.80 -21.96 -3.97
N ALA A 269 4.52 -22.25 -3.81
CA ALA A 269 3.42 -21.56 -4.51
C ALA A 269 3.51 -20.02 -4.40
N THR A 270 3.81 -19.48 -3.21
CA THR A 270 3.96 -18.05 -3.00
C THR A 270 5.07 -17.44 -3.85
N ILE A 271 6.19 -18.12 -3.98
CA ILE A 271 7.34 -17.68 -4.80
C ILE A 271 6.93 -17.66 -6.27
N VAL A 272 6.28 -18.75 -6.75
CA VAL A 272 5.73 -18.85 -8.12
C VAL A 272 4.79 -17.68 -8.41
N HIS A 273 3.87 -17.36 -7.50
CA HIS A 273 2.91 -16.29 -7.70
C HIS A 273 3.57 -14.91 -7.79
N LEU A 274 4.58 -14.64 -6.94
CA LEU A 274 5.32 -13.38 -6.96
C LEU A 274 6.18 -13.25 -8.22
N ALA A 275 6.85 -14.33 -8.65
CA ALA A 275 7.60 -14.35 -9.89
C ALA A 275 6.68 -14.15 -11.12
N THR A 276 5.50 -14.83 -11.14
CA THR A 276 4.48 -14.63 -12.16
C THR A 276 4.01 -13.17 -12.22
N TYR A 277 3.80 -12.55 -11.04
CA TYR A 277 3.44 -11.14 -10.96
C TYR A 277 4.53 -10.24 -11.54
N ALA A 278 5.80 -10.45 -11.16
CA ALA A 278 6.93 -9.69 -11.66
C ALA A 278 7.09 -9.82 -13.19
N LEU A 279 6.96 -11.04 -13.73
CA LEU A 279 6.95 -11.30 -15.19
C LEU A 279 5.83 -10.54 -15.91
N GLY A 280 4.65 -10.43 -15.29
CA GLY A 280 3.53 -9.66 -15.84
C GLY A 280 3.81 -8.17 -16.00
N LEU A 281 4.76 -7.63 -15.23
CA LEU A 281 5.20 -6.23 -15.30
C LEU A 281 6.32 -5.98 -16.31
N LEU A 282 6.88 -7.03 -16.91
CA LEU A 282 7.98 -6.98 -17.87
C LEU A 282 7.47 -7.35 -19.28
N PRO A 283 6.99 -6.38 -20.10
CA PRO A 283 6.38 -6.66 -21.40
C PRO A 283 7.43 -7.00 -22.46
N CYS A 284 7.80 -8.27 -22.52
CA CYS A 284 8.69 -8.82 -23.55
C CYS A 284 8.24 -10.22 -23.96
N ASP A 285 8.75 -10.74 -25.09
CA ASP A 285 8.33 -12.02 -25.63
C ASP A 285 8.66 -13.19 -24.68
N ALA A 286 9.85 -13.22 -24.08
CA ALA A 286 10.23 -14.27 -23.14
C ALA A 286 9.31 -14.34 -21.92
N SER A 287 8.96 -13.19 -21.32
CA SER A 287 8.01 -13.19 -20.19
C SER A 287 6.62 -13.64 -20.63
N ARG A 288 6.17 -13.25 -21.83
CA ARG A 288 4.87 -13.68 -22.38
C ARG A 288 4.82 -15.17 -22.62
N GLU A 289 5.84 -15.75 -23.22
CA GLU A 289 5.94 -17.19 -23.45
C GLU A 289 5.89 -17.97 -22.13
N GLN A 290 6.62 -17.53 -21.11
CA GLN A 290 6.58 -18.17 -19.80
C GLN A 290 5.19 -18.05 -19.13
N LEU A 291 4.56 -16.89 -19.22
CA LEU A 291 3.20 -16.71 -18.69
C LEU A 291 2.19 -17.60 -19.42
N GLU A 292 2.33 -17.81 -20.73
CA GLU A 292 1.48 -18.73 -21.50
C GLU A 292 1.74 -20.21 -21.13
N LEU A 293 2.96 -20.58 -20.75
CA LEU A 293 3.25 -21.89 -20.15
C LEU A 293 2.57 -22.05 -18.80
N LEU A 294 2.63 -21.03 -17.92
CA LEU A 294 2.00 -21.04 -16.61
C LEU A 294 0.45 -21.13 -16.67
N LEU A 295 -0.18 -20.73 -17.78
CA LEU A 295 -1.62 -21.01 -18.01
C LEU A 295 -1.96 -22.52 -18.04
N LYS A 296 -0.97 -23.38 -18.27
CA LYS A 296 -1.12 -24.85 -18.29
C LYS A 296 -0.75 -25.50 -16.95
N SER A 297 -0.37 -24.73 -15.95
CA SER A 297 -0.01 -25.23 -14.62
C SER A 297 -1.11 -26.10 -14.01
N GLY A 298 -0.74 -27.12 -13.24
CA GLY A 298 -1.68 -27.92 -12.44
C GLY A 298 -2.37 -27.07 -11.35
N ASN A 299 -1.67 -26.06 -10.82
CA ASN A 299 -2.21 -25.18 -9.79
C ASN A 299 -3.18 -24.16 -10.39
N SER A 300 -4.40 -24.09 -9.87
CA SER A 300 -5.44 -23.18 -10.37
C SER A 300 -5.12 -21.71 -10.13
N MET A 301 -4.49 -21.40 -9.00
CA MET A 301 -4.09 -20.04 -8.64
C MET A 301 -2.99 -19.53 -9.56
N THR A 302 -1.99 -20.36 -9.85
CA THR A 302 -0.93 -20.03 -10.82
C THR A 302 -1.51 -19.72 -12.20
N ARG A 303 -2.50 -20.53 -12.68
CA ARG A 303 -3.17 -20.24 -13.96
C ARG A 303 -3.88 -18.88 -13.96
N VAL A 304 -4.58 -18.54 -12.87
CA VAL A 304 -5.31 -17.28 -12.76
C VAL A 304 -4.32 -16.10 -12.69
N ASN A 305 -3.26 -16.22 -11.89
CA ASN A 305 -2.23 -15.19 -11.80
C ASN A 305 -1.52 -14.95 -13.14
N ALA A 306 -1.22 -16.02 -13.89
CA ALA A 306 -0.65 -15.93 -15.23
C ALA A 306 -1.63 -15.25 -16.22
N ALA A 307 -2.91 -15.57 -16.17
CA ALA A 307 -3.94 -14.92 -16.98
C ALA A 307 -4.02 -13.41 -16.69
N ILE A 308 -4.02 -13.03 -15.40
CA ILE A 308 -4.00 -11.62 -14.98
C ILE A 308 -2.70 -10.92 -15.44
N ALA A 309 -1.55 -11.58 -15.31
CA ALA A 309 -0.27 -11.05 -15.77
C ALA A 309 -0.25 -10.77 -17.28
N LEU A 310 -0.81 -11.68 -18.07
CA LEU A 310 -0.97 -11.54 -19.51
C LEU A 310 -1.88 -10.36 -19.90
N THR A 311 -2.90 -10.07 -19.11
CA THR A 311 -3.78 -8.90 -19.31
C THR A 311 -3.00 -7.59 -19.29
N ARG A 312 -2.02 -7.44 -18.40
CA ARG A 312 -1.16 -6.24 -18.35
C ARG A 312 -0.37 -6.05 -19.65
N GLN A 313 -0.05 -7.16 -20.30
CA GLN A 313 0.60 -7.16 -21.61
C GLN A 313 -0.39 -7.12 -22.78
N LYS A 314 -1.68 -6.83 -22.52
CA LYS A 314 -2.77 -6.78 -23.49
C LYS A 314 -2.98 -8.09 -24.27
N SER A 315 -2.56 -9.21 -23.69
CA SER A 315 -2.72 -10.54 -24.29
C SER A 315 -4.05 -11.16 -23.88
N LYS A 316 -4.78 -11.68 -24.88
CA LYS A 316 -6.05 -12.40 -24.66
C LYS A 316 -5.86 -13.90 -24.35
N ALA A 317 -4.63 -14.40 -24.24
CA ALA A 317 -4.36 -15.81 -24.00
C ALA A 317 -4.97 -16.33 -22.67
N GLY A 318 -5.16 -15.44 -21.68
CA GLY A 318 -5.79 -15.75 -20.40
C GLY A 318 -7.31 -15.89 -20.41
N LEU A 319 -8.04 -15.50 -21.48
CA LEU A 319 -9.50 -15.50 -21.52
C LEU A 319 -10.15 -16.85 -21.19
N PRO A 320 -9.64 -18.03 -21.64
CA PRO A 320 -10.22 -19.32 -21.25
C PRO A 320 -10.17 -19.56 -19.73
N THR A 321 -9.10 -19.11 -19.07
CA THR A 321 -8.93 -19.20 -17.61
C THR A 321 -9.97 -18.33 -16.90
N PHE A 322 -10.19 -17.11 -17.34
CA PHE A 322 -11.22 -16.22 -16.75
C PHE A 322 -12.62 -16.78 -16.94
N ARG A 323 -12.95 -17.28 -18.14
CA ARG A 323 -14.25 -17.96 -18.40
C ARG A 323 -14.49 -19.11 -17.43
N LYS A 324 -13.48 -19.96 -17.25
CA LYS A 324 -13.58 -21.10 -16.33
C LYS A 324 -13.80 -20.61 -14.89
N ARG A 325 -13.05 -19.62 -14.45
CA ARG A 325 -13.14 -19.08 -13.08
C ARG A 325 -14.49 -18.42 -12.80
N LEU A 326 -15.00 -17.59 -13.71
CA LEU A 326 -16.30 -16.93 -13.57
C LEU A 326 -17.46 -17.93 -13.61
N LYS A 327 -17.40 -18.95 -14.50
CA LYS A 327 -18.39 -20.05 -14.51
C LYS A 327 -18.39 -20.83 -13.19
N GLN A 328 -17.24 -21.06 -12.60
CA GLN A 328 -17.13 -21.70 -11.29
C GLN A 328 -17.73 -20.81 -10.22
N ALA A 329 -17.37 -19.54 -10.15
CA ALA A 329 -17.88 -18.60 -9.16
C ALA A 329 -19.41 -18.45 -9.20
N ALA A 330 -20.03 -18.50 -10.40
CA ALA A 330 -21.48 -18.43 -10.55
C ALA A 330 -22.20 -19.72 -10.06
N ARG A 331 -21.50 -20.86 -9.98
CA ARG A 331 -22.07 -22.15 -9.56
C ARG A 331 -21.82 -22.49 -8.10
N ASP A 332 -20.60 -22.25 -7.63
CA ASP A 332 -20.10 -22.67 -6.32
C ASP A 332 -20.28 -21.52 -5.32
N GLN A 333 -21.53 -21.24 -4.95
CA GLN A 333 -21.85 -20.18 -3.99
C GLN A 333 -21.83 -20.66 -2.54
N ASP A 334 -21.95 -21.97 -2.31
CA ASP A 334 -21.85 -22.54 -0.97
C ASP A 334 -20.40 -22.94 -0.66
N PRO A 335 -19.78 -22.35 0.37
CA PRO A 335 -18.45 -22.73 0.75
C PRO A 335 -18.45 -24.14 1.35
N GLU A 336 -17.60 -25.03 0.85
CA GLU A 336 -17.22 -26.20 1.61
C GLU A 336 -16.65 -25.76 2.97
N ASP A 337 -17.03 -26.45 4.05
CA ASP A 337 -16.49 -26.16 5.38
C ASP A 337 -14.96 -26.25 5.35
N ALA A 338 -14.31 -25.23 5.86
CA ALA A 338 -12.86 -25.20 5.92
C ALA A 338 -12.35 -26.28 6.90
N PRO A 339 -11.25 -26.96 6.59
CA PRO A 339 -10.64 -27.93 7.49
C PRO A 339 -10.16 -27.25 8.78
N GLY A 340 -10.22 -28.00 9.89
CA GLY A 340 -9.72 -27.54 11.19
C GLY A 340 -10.25 -28.45 12.30
N ASP A 341 -9.41 -28.74 13.29
CA ASP A 341 -9.75 -29.61 14.41
C ASP A 341 -10.69 -28.92 15.40
N THR A 342 -10.55 -27.59 15.53
CA THR A 342 -11.37 -26.76 16.42
C THR A 342 -12.34 -25.86 15.65
N ALA A 343 -13.41 -25.41 16.30
CA ALA A 343 -14.34 -24.45 15.70
C ALA A 343 -13.68 -23.10 15.41
N GLU A 344 -12.66 -22.71 16.18
CA GLU A 344 -11.90 -21.48 15.98
C GLU A 344 -10.99 -21.59 14.75
N GLU A 345 -10.28 -22.70 14.59
CA GLU A 345 -9.47 -22.99 13.41
C GLU A 345 -10.31 -23.02 12.13
N ARG A 346 -11.47 -23.72 12.16
CA ARG A 346 -12.38 -23.74 11.02
C ARG A 346 -12.85 -22.33 10.62
N ARG A 347 -13.19 -21.47 11.61
CA ARG A 347 -13.60 -20.09 11.34
C ARG A 347 -12.45 -19.28 10.75
N LYS A 348 -11.23 -19.43 11.28
CA LYS A 348 -10.04 -18.75 10.76
C LYS A 348 -9.76 -19.19 9.33
N ASN A 349 -9.66 -20.46 9.09
CA ASN A 349 -9.38 -21.03 7.76
C ASN A 349 -10.49 -20.68 6.75
N GLN A 350 -11.76 -20.62 7.19
CA GLN A 350 -12.87 -20.16 6.35
C GLN A 350 -12.73 -18.66 6.01
N GLY A 351 -12.32 -17.85 6.97
CA GLY A 351 -12.07 -16.44 6.74
C GLY A 351 -10.95 -16.21 5.73
N GLU A 352 -9.86 -16.95 5.84
CA GLU A 352 -8.73 -16.89 4.91
C GLU A 352 -9.15 -17.30 3.49
N ARG A 353 -9.84 -18.44 3.33
CA ARG A 353 -10.38 -18.89 2.03
C ARG A 353 -11.34 -17.88 1.40
N ASN A 354 -12.26 -17.32 2.17
CA ASN A 354 -13.19 -16.32 1.67
C ASN A 354 -12.46 -15.05 1.21
N PHE A 355 -11.41 -14.66 1.92
CA PHE A 355 -10.59 -13.52 1.53
C PHE A 355 -9.80 -13.80 0.25
N GLU A 356 -9.16 -14.97 0.14
CA GLU A 356 -8.46 -15.38 -1.09
C GLU A 356 -9.43 -15.40 -2.28
N GLU A 357 -10.59 -15.99 -2.11
CA GLU A 357 -11.60 -16.05 -3.17
C GLU A 357 -12.07 -14.66 -3.59
N PHE A 358 -12.29 -13.77 -2.61
CA PHE A 358 -12.61 -12.36 -2.86
C PHE A 358 -11.52 -11.70 -3.72
N VAL A 359 -10.26 -11.81 -3.34
CA VAL A 359 -9.15 -11.19 -4.08
C VAL A 359 -9.01 -11.76 -5.49
N VAL A 360 -9.12 -13.08 -5.64
CA VAL A 360 -9.05 -13.75 -6.96
C VAL A 360 -10.16 -13.28 -7.90
N LEU A 361 -11.40 -13.25 -7.40
CA LEU A 361 -12.55 -12.84 -8.23
C LEU A 361 -12.48 -11.34 -8.56
N LYS A 362 -12.17 -10.50 -7.58
CA LYS A 362 -11.96 -9.08 -7.82
C LYS A 362 -10.92 -8.84 -8.91
N ASN A 363 -9.74 -9.48 -8.80
CA ASN A 363 -8.67 -9.33 -9.78
C ASN A 363 -9.06 -9.91 -11.16
N THR A 364 -9.85 -10.99 -11.20
CA THR A 364 -10.38 -11.56 -12.43
C THR A 364 -11.34 -10.59 -13.13
N LEU A 365 -12.28 -10.01 -12.39
CA LEU A 365 -13.23 -9.00 -12.89
C LEU A 365 -12.51 -7.77 -13.42
N GLN A 366 -11.54 -7.27 -12.66
CA GLN A 366 -10.71 -6.14 -13.08
C GLN A 366 -9.92 -6.46 -14.35
N ALA A 367 -9.27 -7.64 -14.42
CA ALA A 367 -8.51 -8.06 -15.60
C ALA A 367 -9.39 -8.16 -16.87
N VAL A 368 -10.62 -8.65 -16.75
CA VAL A 368 -11.57 -8.67 -17.87
C VAL A 368 -11.96 -7.24 -18.27
N SER A 369 -12.18 -6.34 -17.31
CA SER A 369 -12.47 -4.93 -17.57
C SER A 369 -11.30 -4.22 -18.28
N ASP A 370 -10.07 -4.48 -17.85
CA ASP A 370 -8.85 -3.90 -18.43
C ASP A 370 -8.65 -4.37 -19.89
N LEU A 371 -9.08 -5.59 -20.21
CA LEU A 371 -9.05 -6.13 -21.58
C LEU A 371 -10.21 -5.63 -22.48
N ASN A 372 -11.19 -4.88 -21.96
CA ASN A 372 -12.34 -4.43 -22.74
C ASN A 372 -11.96 -3.81 -24.12
N PRO A 373 -10.90 -2.98 -24.23
CA PRO A 373 -10.49 -2.42 -25.52
C PRO A 373 -10.06 -3.47 -26.56
N GLU A 374 -9.57 -4.61 -26.10
CA GLU A 374 -9.02 -5.70 -26.92
C GLU A 374 -10.09 -6.77 -27.23
N LEU A 375 -11.24 -6.76 -26.51
CA LEU A 375 -12.31 -7.75 -26.71
C LEU A 375 -13.11 -7.49 -27.98
N THR A 376 -13.44 -8.55 -28.69
CA THR A 376 -14.45 -8.51 -29.75
C THR A 376 -15.86 -8.35 -29.14
N ALA A 377 -16.83 -7.91 -29.92
CA ALA A 377 -18.21 -7.78 -29.47
C ALA A 377 -18.80 -9.11 -28.93
N ALA A 378 -18.45 -10.23 -29.56
CA ALA A 378 -18.88 -11.55 -29.11
C ALA A 378 -18.23 -11.96 -27.78
N GLU A 379 -16.93 -11.75 -27.61
CA GLU A 379 -16.23 -12.02 -26.36
C GLU A 379 -16.77 -11.14 -25.22
N ARG A 380 -17.04 -9.87 -25.51
CA ARG A 380 -17.65 -8.93 -24.55
C ARG A 380 -19.04 -9.38 -24.11
N ALA A 381 -19.91 -9.76 -25.03
CA ALA A 381 -21.24 -10.28 -24.72
C ALA A 381 -21.16 -11.54 -23.85
N GLU A 382 -20.25 -12.47 -24.18
CA GLU A 382 -20.03 -13.68 -23.37
C GLU A 382 -19.60 -13.33 -21.94
N PHE A 383 -18.69 -12.37 -21.72
CA PHE A 383 -18.30 -11.97 -20.38
C PHE A 383 -19.41 -11.24 -19.61
N ILE A 384 -20.23 -10.44 -20.28
CA ILE A 384 -21.43 -9.84 -19.67
C ILE A 384 -22.35 -10.94 -19.16
N ASP A 385 -22.66 -11.97 -19.97
CA ASP A 385 -23.51 -13.09 -19.58
C ASP A 385 -22.93 -13.88 -18.37
N LEU A 386 -21.60 -14.01 -18.29
CA LEU A 386 -20.93 -14.71 -17.19
C LEU A 386 -20.88 -13.90 -15.89
N ILE A 387 -20.79 -12.57 -15.99
CA ILE A 387 -20.62 -11.68 -14.83
C ILE A 387 -21.98 -11.29 -14.24
N THR A 388 -23.05 -11.19 -15.06
CA THR A 388 -24.38 -10.81 -14.59
C THR A 388 -24.89 -11.61 -13.40
N PRO A 389 -24.85 -12.95 -13.37
CA PRO A 389 -25.31 -13.73 -12.21
C PRO A 389 -24.47 -13.45 -10.95
N ILE A 390 -23.19 -13.12 -11.12
CA ILE A 390 -22.30 -12.77 -9.99
C ILE A 390 -22.70 -11.40 -9.41
N ALA A 391 -23.01 -10.43 -10.25
CA ALA A 391 -23.46 -9.11 -9.82
C ALA A 391 -24.81 -9.18 -9.07
N GLU A 392 -25.74 -10.01 -9.54
CA GLU A 392 -27.10 -10.09 -8.99
C GLU A 392 -27.22 -10.87 -7.69
N SER A 393 -26.42 -11.93 -7.51
CA SER A 393 -26.68 -12.93 -6.46
C SER A 393 -25.47 -13.52 -5.78
N TYR A 394 -24.28 -12.95 -5.91
CA TYR A 394 -23.11 -13.53 -5.25
C TYR A 394 -23.17 -13.36 -3.73
N ARG A 395 -22.82 -14.44 -2.99
CA ARG A 395 -22.90 -14.51 -1.51
C ARG A 395 -22.13 -13.39 -0.78
N GLU A 396 -21.01 -12.92 -1.33
CA GLU A 396 -20.20 -11.84 -0.77
C GLU A 396 -20.57 -10.52 -1.48
N PRO A 397 -21.27 -9.59 -0.81
CA PRO A 397 -21.77 -8.36 -1.46
C PRO A 397 -20.69 -7.51 -2.12
N ARG A 398 -19.46 -7.53 -1.58
CA ARG A 398 -18.33 -6.79 -2.18
C ARG A 398 -17.98 -7.30 -3.58
N ILE A 399 -18.13 -8.60 -3.83
CA ILE A 399 -17.93 -9.17 -5.17
C ILE A 399 -19.04 -8.73 -6.12
N GLY A 400 -20.29 -8.65 -5.66
CA GLY A 400 -21.40 -8.11 -6.43
C GLY A 400 -21.10 -6.70 -6.93
N ILE A 401 -20.60 -5.82 -6.05
CA ILE A 401 -20.20 -4.45 -6.41
C ILE A 401 -19.08 -4.43 -7.47
N GLU A 402 -18.03 -5.23 -7.29
CA GLU A 402 -16.95 -5.33 -8.28
C GLU A 402 -17.45 -5.88 -9.63
N ALA A 403 -18.40 -6.83 -9.60
CA ALA A 403 -19.02 -7.36 -10.80
C ALA A 403 -19.91 -6.32 -11.52
N GLU A 404 -20.68 -5.52 -10.78
CA GLU A 404 -21.43 -4.38 -11.34
C GLU A 404 -20.52 -3.36 -12.02
N GLN A 405 -19.39 -3.01 -11.40
CA GLN A 405 -18.40 -2.12 -11.99
C GLN A 405 -17.81 -2.69 -13.28
N ALA A 406 -17.50 -4.00 -13.30
CA ALA A 406 -17.02 -4.67 -14.50
C ALA A 406 -18.06 -4.65 -15.62
N LEU A 407 -19.33 -4.90 -15.31
CA LEU A 407 -20.43 -4.80 -16.27
C LEU A 407 -20.59 -3.38 -16.85
N GLN A 408 -20.49 -2.35 -16.00
CA GLN A 408 -20.52 -0.96 -16.48
C GLN A 408 -19.41 -0.66 -17.50
N VAL A 409 -18.17 -1.16 -17.23
CA VAL A 409 -17.06 -0.99 -18.17
C VAL A 409 -17.27 -1.75 -19.47
N LEU A 410 -17.80 -2.99 -19.41
CA LEU A 410 -18.03 -3.82 -20.59
C LEU A 410 -19.22 -3.33 -21.45
N GLN A 411 -20.23 -2.69 -20.82
CA GLN A 411 -21.42 -2.16 -21.49
C GLN A 411 -21.23 -0.73 -22.00
N ALA A 412 -20.21 -0.02 -21.51
CA ALA A 412 -19.91 1.33 -22.00
C ALA A 412 -19.54 1.27 -23.49
N GLU A 413 -20.41 1.80 -24.34
CA GLU A 413 -20.10 2.02 -25.76
C GLU A 413 -18.96 3.05 -25.88
N LYS A 414 -17.96 2.76 -26.68
CA LYS A 414 -16.91 3.72 -27.07
C LYS A 414 -17.34 4.54 -28.26
#